data_79fbc0f37f507ffc41e375d69fc4c773
#
_entry.id   79fbc0f37f507ffc41e375d69fc4c773
#
_cell.length_a   1.000
_cell.length_b   1.000
_cell.length_c   1.000
_cell.angle_alpha   90.00
_cell.angle_beta   90.00
_cell.angle_gamma   90.00
#
_symmetry.space_group_name_H-M   'P 1'
#
loop_
_entity.id
_entity.type
_entity.pdbx_description
1 polymer ?
#
loop_
_entity_poly.entity_id
_entity_poly.type
_entity_poly.pdbx_seq_one_letter_code
_entity_poly.pdbx_strand_id
1 'polypeptide(L)'
;MSTEPTTTSPPPSVVDRDDDGYDNIFDIINFSAQGASRQYLTFNLGEERYGLEILKVQEIIGLTRFTPLPNMPPHVRGVINLRGTVVPVVDLRSRFTMKARDYDKLTSIIVTNVGGKTLGIVVDTVADVMGIPEDAIQNTPSFAASQTIASDYIHAIGKVGNTMVILLDLERVLDIPDLTHLSP
;
A
#
# COMPACT_ATOMS: atom_id res chain seq x y z
N MET A 1 -36.45 -6.21 46.89
CA MET A 1 -36.35 -5.23 45.82
C MET A 1 -34.93 -4.70 45.85
N SER A 2 -34.07 -5.31 45.06
CA SER A 2 -32.64 -4.93 44.97
C SER A 2 -32.38 -4.49 43.55
N THR A 3 -32.06 -3.21 43.37
CA THR A 3 -31.70 -2.60 42.11
C THR A 3 -30.18 -2.74 41.91
N GLU A 4 -29.78 -3.48 40.89
CA GLU A 4 -28.39 -3.52 40.45
C GLU A 4 -28.01 -2.23 39.70
N PRO A 5 -26.83 -1.67 39.92
CA PRO A 5 -26.34 -0.56 39.13
C PRO A 5 -25.66 -1.05 37.83
N THR A 6 -26.15 -0.52 36.72
CA THR A 6 -25.57 -0.70 35.39
C THR A 6 -24.18 -0.07 35.32
N THR A 7 -23.15 -0.90 35.17
CA THR A 7 -21.78 -0.43 34.94
C THR A 7 -21.62 0.00 33.48
N THR A 8 -21.68 1.28 33.25
CA THR A 8 -21.34 1.87 31.94
C THR A 8 -19.81 1.98 31.87
N SER A 9 -19.21 1.19 31.00
CA SER A 9 -17.79 1.34 30.66
C SER A 9 -17.55 2.67 29.94
N PRO A 10 -16.50 3.43 30.32
CA PRO A 10 -16.16 4.66 29.61
C PRO A 10 -15.64 4.36 28.21
N PRO A 11 -15.84 5.27 27.25
CA PRO A 11 -15.30 5.13 25.91
C PRO A 11 -13.76 5.19 25.96
N PRO A 12 -13.05 4.51 25.02
CA PRO A 12 -11.59 4.55 25.00
C PRO A 12 -11.11 5.98 24.77
N SER A 13 -10.20 6.42 25.65
CA SER A 13 -9.57 7.72 25.62
C SER A 13 -8.82 7.93 24.30
N VAL A 14 -9.00 9.13 23.76
CA VAL A 14 -8.23 9.66 22.62
C VAL A 14 -6.75 9.56 22.95
N VAL A 15 -6.04 8.75 22.19
CA VAL A 15 -4.59 8.60 22.29
C VAL A 15 -3.94 9.84 21.70
N ASP A 16 -3.09 10.49 22.49
CA ASP A 16 -2.27 11.62 22.08
C ASP A 16 -1.45 11.27 20.83
N ARG A 17 -1.45 12.20 19.89
CA ARG A 17 -0.67 12.12 18.65
C ARG A 17 0.76 12.55 18.93
N ASP A 18 1.57 11.63 19.37
CA ASP A 18 3.02 11.79 19.30
C ASP A 18 3.55 11.16 18.00
N ASP A 19 4.34 11.87 17.33
CA ASP A 19 5.13 11.93 16.10
C ASP A 19 5.58 10.60 15.41
N ASP A 20 5.10 9.42 15.82
CA ASP A 20 5.47 8.11 15.26
C ASP A 20 4.26 7.41 14.59
N GLY A 21 3.64 8.10 13.65
CA GLY A 21 2.33 7.75 13.04
C GLY A 21 2.22 6.42 12.28
N TYR A 22 3.19 5.52 12.38
CA TYR A 22 3.20 4.27 11.61
C TYR A 22 3.26 2.98 12.45
N ASP A 23 3.43 3.07 13.77
CA ASP A 23 3.55 1.88 14.63
C ASP A 23 2.23 1.09 14.80
N ASN A 24 1.09 1.67 14.40
CA ASN A 24 -0.24 1.06 14.58
C ASN A 24 -0.69 0.12 13.45
N ILE A 25 0.10 -0.08 12.38
CA ILE A 25 -0.32 -0.94 11.27
C ILE A 25 -0.48 -2.39 11.73
N PHE A 26 0.38 -2.86 12.63
CA PHE A 26 0.28 -4.22 13.18
C PHE A 26 -0.97 -4.41 14.02
N ASP A 27 -1.41 -3.40 14.77
CA ASP A 27 -2.64 -3.46 15.56
C ASP A 27 -3.88 -3.45 14.64
N ILE A 28 -3.84 -2.69 13.54
CA ILE A 28 -4.90 -2.66 12.53
C ILE A 28 -4.98 -4.00 11.79
N ILE A 29 -3.84 -4.62 11.47
CA ILE A 29 -3.79 -5.95 10.83
C ILE A 29 -4.44 -7.01 11.73
N ASN A 30 -4.16 -6.98 13.03
CA ASN A 30 -4.72 -7.94 13.99
C ASN A 30 -6.22 -7.74 14.25
N PHE A 31 -6.73 -6.50 14.18
CA PHE A 31 -8.16 -6.21 14.35
C PHE A 31 -8.99 -6.62 13.12
N SER A 32 -8.37 -6.63 11.95
CA SER A 32 -9.05 -6.87 10.66
C SER A 32 -9.37 -8.33 10.36
N ALA A 33 -8.91 -9.26 11.17
CA ALA A 33 -9.11 -10.71 10.94
C ALA A 33 -10.54 -11.21 11.24
N GLN A 34 -11.48 -10.35 11.64
CA GLN A 34 -12.80 -10.77 12.14
C GLN A 34 -14.00 -10.41 11.27
N GLY A 35 -13.82 -10.03 10.00
CA GLY A 35 -14.98 -9.70 9.16
C GLY A 35 -14.84 -10.19 7.72
N ALA A 36 -15.97 -10.41 7.05
CA ALA A 36 -16.05 -10.82 5.64
C ALA A 36 -15.57 -9.77 4.62
N SER A 37 -14.79 -8.77 5.05
CA SER A 37 -14.22 -7.73 4.20
C SER A 37 -12.72 -7.88 4.10
N ARG A 38 -12.19 -7.78 2.88
CA ARG A 38 -10.75 -7.73 2.66
C ARG A 38 -10.21 -6.35 3.02
N GLN A 39 -9.10 -6.31 3.73
CA GLN A 39 -8.46 -5.07 4.14
C GLN A 39 -7.39 -4.64 3.13
N TYR A 40 -7.43 -3.37 2.79
CA TYR A 40 -6.50 -2.77 1.84
C TYR A 40 -5.82 -1.54 2.45
N LEU A 41 -4.50 -1.48 2.36
CA LEU A 41 -3.78 -0.23 2.58
C LEU A 41 -4.02 0.68 1.39
N THR A 42 -4.58 1.85 1.61
CA THR A 42 -4.83 2.81 0.54
C THR A 42 -3.77 3.91 0.51
N PHE A 43 -3.45 4.36 -0.68
CA PHE A 43 -2.49 5.42 -0.94
C PHE A 43 -2.87 6.19 -2.20
N ASN A 44 -2.29 7.36 -2.39
CA ASN A 44 -2.57 8.19 -3.56
C ASN A 44 -1.37 8.25 -4.48
N LEU A 45 -1.65 8.25 -5.78
CA LEU A 45 -0.75 8.64 -6.85
C LEU A 45 -1.47 9.70 -7.68
N GLY A 46 -1.04 10.97 -7.56
CA GLY A 46 -1.79 12.09 -8.11
C GLY A 46 -3.13 12.25 -7.40
N GLU A 47 -4.20 12.30 -8.18
CA GLU A 47 -5.56 12.48 -7.68
C GLU A 47 -6.29 11.15 -7.42
N GLU A 48 -5.71 10.04 -7.86
CA GLU A 48 -6.34 8.73 -7.80
C GLU A 48 -5.91 7.95 -6.57
N ARG A 49 -6.85 7.17 -6.02
CA ARG A 49 -6.62 6.31 -4.87
C ARG A 49 -6.43 4.87 -5.30
N TYR A 50 -5.34 4.29 -4.82
CA TYR A 50 -4.96 2.92 -5.04
C TYR A 50 -5.02 2.13 -3.75
N GLY A 51 -5.11 0.81 -3.86
CA GLY A 51 -5.15 -0.10 -2.72
C GLY A 51 -4.28 -1.34 -2.93
N LEU A 52 -3.63 -1.75 -1.85
CA LEU A 52 -2.87 -3.00 -1.75
C LEU A 52 -3.46 -3.87 -0.66
N GLU A 53 -3.53 -5.18 -0.88
CA GLU A 53 -3.90 -6.10 0.19
C GLU A 53 -2.97 -5.93 1.38
N ILE A 54 -3.55 -5.66 2.56
CA ILE A 54 -2.78 -5.35 3.77
C ILE A 54 -1.83 -6.49 4.16
N LEU A 55 -2.19 -7.73 3.87
CA LEU A 55 -1.38 -8.91 4.17
C LEU A 55 -0.05 -8.97 3.38
N LYS A 56 0.04 -8.23 2.28
CA LYS A 56 1.28 -8.11 1.49
C LYS A 56 2.18 -6.98 1.98
N VAL A 57 1.69 -6.12 2.86
CA VAL A 57 2.44 -4.98 3.42
C VAL A 57 3.19 -5.42 4.66
N GLN A 58 4.50 -5.17 4.68
CA GLN A 58 5.35 -5.43 5.85
C GLN A 58 5.47 -4.21 6.74
N GLU A 59 5.78 -3.06 6.15
CA GLU A 59 5.92 -1.80 6.87
C GLU A 59 5.80 -0.61 5.93
N ILE A 60 5.64 0.58 6.50
CA ILE A 60 5.66 1.85 5.78
C ILE A 60 6.75 2.70 6.40
N ILE A 61 7.61 3.24 5.55
CA ILE A 61 8.71 4.11 5.98
C ILE A 61 8.65 5.44 5.22
N GLY A 62 9.17 6.48 5.85
CA GLY A 62 9.40 7.74 5.16
C GLY A 62 10.42 7.60 4.05
N LEU A 63 10.40 8.56 3.13
CA LEU A 63 11.36 8.58 2.05
C LEU A 63 12.80 8.63 2.58
N THR A 64 13.65 7.74 2.09
CA THR A 64 15.06 7.68 2.44
C THR A 64 15.93 7.72 1.19
N ARG A 65 17.26 7.82 1.38
CA ARG A 65 18.20 7.85 0.26
C ARG A 65 18.25 6.48 -0.42
N PHE A 66 18.13 6.47 -1.74
CA PHE A 66 18.35 5.30 -2.57
C PHE A 66 19.83 5.17 -2.95
N THR A 67 20.32 3.95 -2.98
CA THR A 67 21.58 3.62 -3.66
C THR A 67 21.24 3.18 -5.07
N PRO A 68 21.54 3.98 -6.11
CA PRO A 68 21.20 3.64 -7.48
C PRO A 68 21.94 2.38 -7.94
N LEU A 69 21.28 1.59 -8.77
CA LEU A 69 21.86 0.43 -9.41
C LEU A 69 22.11 0.73 -10.89
N PRO A 70 23.27 0.33 -11.45
CA PRO A 70 23.54 0.53 -12.86
C PRO A 70 22.64 -0.36 -13.74
N ASN A 71 22.31 0.13 -14.93
CA ASN A 71 21.55 -0.60 -15.97
C ASN A 71 20.16 -1.09 -15.55
N MET A 72 19.53 -0.42 -14.59
CA MET A 72 18.15 -0.72 -14.18
C MET A 72 17.12 0.10 -14.97
N PRO A 73 15.90 -0.43 -15.15
CA PRO A 73 14.80 0.33 -15.74
C PRO A 73 14.52 1.63 -14.97
N PRO A 74 14.00 2.68 -15.61
CA PRO A 74 13.79 3.99 -14.99
C PRO A 74 12.89 3.98 -13.75
N HIS A 75 11.97 3.02 -13.65
CA HIS A 75 11.08 2.86 -12.51
C HIS A 75 11.74 2.21 -11.29
N VAL A 76 12.92 1.58 -11.45
CA VAL A 76 13.72 1.08 -10.34
C VAL A 76 14.62 2.20 -9.84
N ARG A 77 14.33 2.73 -8.64
CA ARG A 77 15.07 3.86 -8.06
C ARG A 77 16.43 3.46 -7.47
N GLY A 78 16.61 2.18 -7.24
CA GLY A 78 17.80 1.62 -6.60
C GLY A 78 17.42 0.71 -5.44
N VAL A 79 18.29 0.67 -4.43
CA VAL A 79 18.07 -0.13 -3.23
C VAL A 79 18.18 0.74 -1.97
N ILE A 80 17.52 0.29 -0.91
CA ILE A 80 17.68 0.81 0.45
C ILE A 80 18.19 -0.30 1.36
N ASN A 81 18.83 0.09 2.45
CA ASN A 81 19.18 -0.85 3.52
C ASN A 81 18.10 -0.73 4.62
N LEU A 82 17.35 -1.79 4.79
CA LEU A 82 16.33 -1.89 5.82
C LEU A 82 16.79 -2.89 6.88
N ARG A 83 17.31 -2.41 8.00
CA ARG A 83 17.81 -3.23 9.12
C ARG A 83 18.79 -4.34 8.67
N GLY A 84 19.70 -4.01 7.75
CA GLY A 84 20.68 -4.96 7.21
C GLY A 84 20.23 -5.73 5.99
N THR A 85 18.95 -5.63 5.60
CA THR A 85 18.41 -6.24 4.39
C THR A 85 18.43 -5.24 3.24
N VAL A 86 18.96 -5.65 2.09
CA VAL A 86 18.95 -4.84 0.86
C VAL A 86 17.59 -5.01 0.20
N VAL A 87 16.84 -3.92 0.09
CA VAL A 87 15.49 -3.90 -0.46
C VAL A 87 15.46 -3.06 -1.74
N PRO A 88 15.17 -3.66 -2.90
CA PRO A 88 14.95 -2.93 -4.14
C PRO A 88 13.72 -2.03 -4.03
N VAL A 89 13.78 -0.85 -4.64
CA VAL A 89 12.71 0.16 -4.58
C VAL A 89 12.25 0.55 -5.96
N VAL A 90 10.95 0.45 -6.17
CA VAL A 90 10.25 0.78 -7.42
C VAL A 90 9.38 2.00 -7.22
N ASP A 91 9.49 2.97 -8.12
CA ASP A 91 8.62 4.14 -8.16
C ASP A 91 7.36 3.82 -8.98
N LEU A 92 6.20 3.81 -8.34
CA LEU A 92 4.95 3.47 -9.01
C LEU A 92 4.53 4.50 -10.06
N ARG A 93 4.83 5.80 -9.86
CA ARG A 93 4.56 6.82 -10.89
C ARG A 93 5.31 6.51 -12.17
N SER A 94 6.60 6.20 -12.03
CA SER A 94 7.45 5.83 -13.17
C SER A 94 7.02 4.50 -13.78
N ARG A 95 6.63 3.53 -12.95
CA ARG A 95 6.13 2.23 -13.41
C ARG A 95 4.85 2.36 -14.22
N PHE A 96 3.96 3.26 -13.83
CA PHE A 96 2.69 3.53 -14.52
C PHE A 96 2.81 4.60 -15.62
N THR A 97 4.03 5.02 -15.95
CA THR A 97 4.28 6.05 -16.97
C THR A 97 3.54 7.37 -16.68
N MET A 98 3.29 7.65 -15.40
CA MET A 98 2.67 8.90 -14.97
C MET A 98 3.67 10.05 -15.05
N LYS A 99 3.15 11.29 -15.10
CA LYS A 99 3.99 12.47 -15.03
C LYS A 99 4.86 12.45 -13.78
N ALA A 100 6.17 12.68 -13.96
CA ALA A 100 7.11 12.79 -12.86
C ALA A 100 6.68 13.90 -11.88
N ARG A 101 6.89 13.65 -10.59
CA ARG A 101 6.67 14.61 -9.52
C ARG A 101 7.89 14.56 -8.59
N ASP A 102 8.27 15.73 -8.09
CA ASP A 102 9.30 15.80 -7.05
C ASP A 102 8.78 15.14 -5.77
N TYR A 103 9.67 14.42 -5.11
CA TYR A 103 9.36 13.83 -3.82
C TYR A 103 9.25 14.92 -2.75
N ASP A 104 8.31 14.75 -1.86
CA ASP A 104 8.06 15.67 -0.75
C ASP A 104 8.02 14.91 0.60
N LYS A 105 7.70 15.61 1.66
CA LYS A 105 7.62 15.04 3.02
C LYS A 105 6.50 14.01 3.22
N LEU A 106 5.54 13.93 2.30
CA LEU A 106 4.44 12.97 2.33
C LEU A 106 4.77 11.72 1.52
N THR A 107 5.78 11.81 0.65
CA THR A 107 6.24 10.67 -0.14
C THR A 107 6.73 9.56 0.79
N SER A 108 6.21 8.38 0.57
CA SER A 108 6.46 7.23 1.44
C SER A 108 6.90 6.02 0.65
N ILE A 109 7.58 5.10 1.33
CA ILE A 109 7.93 3.79 0.79
C ILE A 109 7.10 2.75 1.54
N ILE A 110 6.28 2.03 0.81
CA ILE A 110 5.56 0.87 1.32
C ILE A 110 6.43 -0.35 1.05
N VAL A 111 6.89 -1.00 2.11
CA VAL A 111 7.67 -2.25 2.01
C VAL A 111 6.70 -3.40 1.97
N THR A 112 6.81 -4.22 0.94
CA THR A 112 5.90 -5.33 0.66
C THR A 112 6.65 -6.65 0.58
N ASN A 113 5.95 -7.74 0.87
CA ASN A 113 6.42 -9.09 0.58
C ASN A 113 5.52 -9.73 -0.46
N VAL A 114 6.11 -10.08 -1.59
CA VAL A 114 5.40 -10.70 -2.72
C VAL A 114 6.18 -11.92 -3.15
N GLY A 115 5.57 -13.10 -3.04
CA GLY A 115 6.21 -14.35 -3.41
C GLY A 115 7.51 -14.64 -2.64
N GLY A 116 7.61 -14.21 -1.39
CA GLY A 116 8.81 -14.35 -0.55
C GLY A 116 9.89 -13.30 -0.81
N LYS A 117 9.65 -12.35 -1.73
CA LYS A 117 10.58 -11.26 -2.04
C LYS A 117 10.12 -9.97 -1.37
N THR A 118 11.03 -9.31 -0.68
CA THR A 118 10.79 -7.98 -0.09
C THR A 118 11.14 -6.89 -1.10
N LEU A 119 10.18 -6.03 -1.38
CA LEU A 119 10.31 -4.92 -2.33
C LEU A 119 9.68 -3.66 -1.74
N GLY A 120 10.31 -2.52 -1.96
CA GLY A 120 9.77 -1.22 -1.61
C GLY A 120 9.07 -0.57 -2.81
N ILE A 121 7.95 0.08 -2.58
CA ILE A 121 7.26 0.89 -3.57
C ILE A 121 7.12 2.32 -3.10
N VAL A 122 7.51 3.27 -3.96
CA VAL A 122 7.36 4.70 -3.68
C VAL A 122 5.97 5.14 -4.10
N VAL A 123 5.28 5.82 -3.20
CA VAL A 123 3.94 6.40 -3.40
C VAL A 123 3.93 7.87 -2.98
N ASP A 124 3.00 8.66 -3.51
CA ASP A 124 2.93 10.08 -3.18
C ASP A 124 2.53 10.31 -1.73
N THR A 125 1.54 9.56 -1.25
CA THR A 125 1.01 9.70 0.12
C THR A 125 0.29 8.42 0.51
N VAL A 126 0.59 7.91 1.68
CA VAL A 126 -0.21 6.84 2.30
C VAL A 126 -1.45 7.47 2.93
N ALA A 127 -2.61 6.85 2.73
CA ALA A 127 -3.88 7.36 3.25
C ALA A 127 -4.32 6.58 4.52
N ASP A 128 -5.03 5.48 4.34
CA ASP A 128 -5.62 4.71 5.44
C ASP A 128 -5.74 3.23 5.08
N VAL A 129 -6.19 2.43 6.03
CA VAL A 129 -6.59 1.03 5.78
C VAL A 129 -8.10 0.97 5.68
N MET A 130 -8.59 0.43 4.57
CA MET A 130 -10.02 0.31 4.29
C MET A 130 -10.43 -1.16 4.17
N GLY A 131 -11.51 -1.52 4.86
CA GLY A 131 -12.22 -2.78 4.60
C GLY A 131 -13.12 -2.63 3.38
N ILE A 132 -12.91 -3.43 2.37
CA ILE A 132 -13.74 -3.44 1.16
C ILE A 132 -14.48 -4.78 1.12
N PRO A 133 -15.81 -4.78 1.25
CA PRO A 133 -16.64 -5.99 1.11
C PRO A 133 -16.45 -6.62 -0.26
N GLU A 134 -16.51 -7.94 -0.35
CA GLU A 134 -16.31 -8.65 -1.63
C GLU A 134 -17.34 -8.26 -2.70
N ASP A 135 -18.56 -7.97 -2.31
CA ASP A 135 -19.63 -7.51 -3.21
C ASP A 135 -19.42 -6.07 -3.72
N ALA A 136 -18.56 -5.30 -3.04
CA ALA A 136 -18.15 -3.96 -3.46
C ALA A 136 -16.87 -3.97 -4.35
N ILE A 137 -16.29 -5.14 -4.59
CA ILE A 137 -15.14 -5.32 -5.46
C ILE A 137 -15.62 -5.76 -6.84
N GLN A 138 -15.36 -4.95 -7.85
CA GLN A 138 -15.70 -5.23 -9.23
C GLN A 138 -14.41 -5.56 -10.01
N ASN A 139 -14.42 -6.71 -10.68
CA ASN A 139 -13.36 -7.05 -11.60
C ASN A 139 -13.24 -5.96 -12.67
N THR A 140 -12.03 -5.68 -13.10
CA THR A 140 -11.75 -4.62 -14.06
C THR A 140 -12.61 -4.78 -15.31
N PRO A 141 -13.50 -3.82 -15.61
CA PRO A 141 -14.29 -3.89 -16.82
C PRO A 141 -13.40 -3.85 -18.05
N SER A 142 -13.86 -4.48 -19.15
CA SER A 142 -13.13 -4.53 -20.42
C SER A 142 -12.82 -3.15 -21.05
N PHE A 143 -13.40 -2.05 -20.54
CA PHE A 143 -13.08 -0.69 -21.00
C PHE A 143 -11.71 -0.20 -20.50
N ALA A 144 -11.14 -0.79 -19.47
CA ALA A 144 -9.74 -0.54 -19.09
C ALA A 144 -8.76 -0.98 -20.19
N ALA A 145 -9.23 -1.69 -21.20
CA ALA A 145 -8.47 -2.03 -22.41
C ALA A 145 -8.20 -0.84 -23.33
N SER A 146 -8.82 0.33 -23.09
CA SER A 146 -8.53 1.53 -23.87
C SER A 146 -7.57 2.45 -23.11
N GLN A 147 -6.28 2.16 -23.31
CA GLN A 147 -5.22 3.15 -23.50
C GLN A 147 -4.80 4.08 -22.36
N THR A 148 -4.91 3.74 -21.09
CA THR A 148 -4.10 4.49 -20.15
C THR A 148 -3.72 3.60 -18.97
N ILE A 149 -2.42 3.37 -18.84
CA ILE A 149 -1.78 2.74 -17.70
C ILE A 149 -2.29 1.34 -17.42
N ALA A 150 -1.59 0.40 -18.01
CA ALA A 150 -1.41 -0.90 -17.42
C ALA A 150 -2.66 -1.52 -16.78
N SER A 151 -3.73 -1.70 -17.55
CA SER A 151 -4.80 -2.64 -17.18
C SER A 151 -4.24 -3.96 -16.61
N ASP A 152 -3.02 -4.29 -17.00
CA ASP A 152 -2.30 -5.47 -16.54
C ASP A 152 -1.94 -5.44 -15.06
N TYR A 153 -1.84 -4.25 -14.43
CA TYR A 153 -1.49 -4.08 -13.01
C TYR A 153 -2.71 -3.93 -12.11
N ILE A 154 -3.89 -3.74 -12.69
CA ILE A 154 -5.13 -3.56 -11.93
C ILE A 154 -5.80 -4.93 -11.74
N HIS A 155 -5.99 -5.31 -10.48
CA HIS A 155 -6.72 -6.51 -10.12
C HIS A 155 -8.24 -6.27 -10.20
N ALA A 156 -8.70 -5.19 -9.59
CA ALA A 156 -10.12 -4.86 -9.49
C ALA A 156 -10.31 -3.37 -9.11
N ILE A 157 -11.55 -2.93 -9.05
CA ILE A 157 -11.94 -1.64 -8.51
C ILE A 157 -12.86 -1.87 -7.32
N GLY A 158 -12.47 -1.36 -6.15
CA GLY A 158 -13.29 -1.33 -4.94
C GLY A 158 -14.09 -0.04 -4.86
N LYS A 159 -15.34 -0.11 -4.40
CA LYS A 159 -16.17 1.06 -4.16
C LYS A 159 -16.64 1.06 -2.71
N VAL A 160 -16.23 2.09 -1.96
CA VAL A 160 -16.67 2.29 -0.58
C VAL A 160 -17.30 3.68 -0.45
N GLY A 161 -18.60 3.73 -0.28
CA GLY A 161 -19.36 4.98 -0.34
C GLY A 161 -19.17 5.67 -1.69
N ASN A 162 -18.64 6.89 -1.68
CA ASN A 162 -18.31 7.67 -2.87
C ASN A 162 -16.84 7.53 -3.31
N THR A 163 -16.06 6.75 -2.60
CA THR A 163 -14.63 6.56 -2.90
C THR A 163 -14.45 5.34 -3.79
N MET A 164 -13.77 5.54 -4.91
CA MET A 164 -13.27 4.44 -5.75
C MET A 164 -11.81 4.19 -5.42
N VAL A 165 -11.45 2.94 -5.28
CA VAL A 165 -10.09 2.48 -4.99
C VAL A 165 -9.65 1.51 -6.08
N ILE A 166 -8.55 1.82 -6.73
CA ILE A 166 -7.95 0.95 -7.76
C ILE A 166 -7.09 -0.09 -7.05
N LEU A 167 -7.54 -1.33 -7.05
CA LEU A 167 -6.85 -2.45 -6.39
C LEU A 167 -5.77 -3.00 -7.32
N LEU A 168 -4.53 -2.99 -6.84
CA LEU A 168 -3.37 -3.42 -7.63
C LEU A 168 -3.04 -4.90 -7.42
N ASP A 169 -2.62 -5.53 -8.50
CA ASP A 169 -1.94 -6.82 -8.48
C ASP A 169 -0.45 -6.58 -8.31
N LEU A 170 0.05 -6.70 -7.07
CA LEU A 170 1.46 -6.46 -6.76
C LEU A 170 2.41 -7.41 -7.47
N GLU A 171 2.00 -8.63 -7.74
CA GLU A 171 2.84 -9.60 -8.44
C GLU A 171 3.15 -9.12 -9.85
N ARG A 172 2.14 -8.60 -10.54
CA ARG A 172 2.30 -8.01 -11.87
C ARG A 172 3.01 -6.67 -11.85
N VAL A 173 2.70 -5.82 -10.88
CA VAL A 173 3.38 -4.51 -10.71
C VAL A 173 4.87 -4.71 -10.52
N LEU A 174 5.27 -5.70 -9.73
CA LEU A 174 6.64 -5.97 -9.31
C LEU A 174 7.31 -7.10 -10.12
N ASP A 175 6.64 -7.60 -11.16
CA ASP A 175 7.25 -8.54 -12.12
C ASP A 175 8.25 -7.77 -13.00
N ILE A 176 9.43 -7.60 -12.43
CA ILE A 176 10.57 -6.94 -13.08
C ILE A 176 11.66 -8.00 -13.23
N PRO A 177 11.90 -8.49 -14.43
CA PRO A 177 12.87 -9.58 -14.66
C PRO A 177 14.25 -9.30 -14.08
N ASP A 178 14.69 -8.05 -14.13
CA ASP A 178 16.00 -7.62 -13.64
C ASP A 178 16.15 -7.65 -12.12
N LEU A 179 15.03 -7.62 -11.37
CA LEU A 179 15.04 -7.70 -9.90
C LEU A 179 15.05 -9.14 -9.38
N THR A 180 14.78 -10.12 -10.21
CA THR A 180 14.78 -11.53 -9.80
C THR A 180 16.16 -12.03 -9.37
N HIS A 181 17.23 -11.36 -9.81
CA HIS A 181 18.62 -11.70 -9.51
C HIS A 181 19.17 -10.96 -8.28
N LEU A 182 18.43 -10.03 -7.69
CA LEU A 182 18.87 -9.23 -6.53
C LEU A 182 18.43 -9.79 -5.17
N SER A 183 17.69 -10.89 -5.16
CA SER A 183 17.36 -11.58 -3.90
C SER A 183 18.52 -12.51 -3.52
N PRO A 184 18.97 -12.46 -2.26
CA PRO A 184 20.00 -13.36 -1.75
C PRO A 184 19.53 -14.81 -1.74
#